data_9d31b6034d36beec97d9a2e1a88c6d1b
#
_entry.id   9d31b6034d36beec97d9a2e1a88c6d1b
#
_cell.length_a   1.000
_cell.length_b   1.000
_cell.length_c   1.000
_cell.angle_alpha   90.00
_cell.angle_beta   90.00
_cell.angle_gamma   90.00
#
_symmetry.space_group_name_H-M   'P 1'
#
loop_
_entity.id
_entity.type
_entity.pdbx_description
1 polymer ?
#
loop_
_entity_poly.entity_id
_entity_poly.type
_entity_poly.pdbx_seq_one_letter_code
_entity_poly.pdbx_strand_id
1 'polypeptide(L)'
;HAFSGNVGWAAAPVFCLASLNENLSLLFSSTILSCFCFFALLAAALVGIQSFGISAIQDLYDINIKHATFALTTFLVCSAIGILSGGILADKTTRHDLIAMIGVMLSGLVLILIGSQLITASSVIACLGLSGFFSGFTAPSRDMLVKKVTPTGSTGRIFGFVYSGLDFGSSLMPLLLGLIMDIGSANYVFYACAVMLFLTIFTVANVKKRSSTAF
;
A
#
# COMPACT_ATOMS: atom_id res chain seq x y z
N HIS A 1 0.77 50.60 30.90
CA HIS A 1 0.04 49.67 29.99
C HIS A 1 0.67 49.48 28.58
N ALA A 2 1.94 49.84 28.36
CA ALA A 2 2.59 49.76 27.02
C ALA A 2 3.71 48.70 26.91
N PHE A 3 3.91 47.82 27.91
CA PHE A 3 5.03 46.87 27.94
C PHE A 3 4.65 45.40 27.63
N SER A 4 3.37 45.08 27.51
CA SER A 4 2.92 43.69 27.29
C SER A 4 2.80 43.29 25.80
N GLY A 5 2.91 44.24 24.85
CA GLY A 5 2.73 43.98 23.41
C GLY A 5 3.98 43.46 22.68
N ASN A 6 5.17 43.72 23.19
CA ASN A 6 6.41 43.39 22.44
C ASN A 6 7.02 42.02 22.71
N VAL A 7 6.57 41.30 23.76
CA VAL A 7 7.09 39.94 24.04
C VAL A 7 6.49 38.87 23.11
N GLY A 8 5.29 39.15 22.58
CA GLY A 8 4.60 38.20 21.67
C GLY A 8 5.32 37.99 20.33
N TRP A 9 5.92 39.03 19.78
CA TRP A 9 6.61 39.00 18.49
C TRP A 9 7.96 38.25 18.55
N ALA A 10 8.67 38.34 19.66
CA ALA A 10 9.95 37.63 19.84
C ALA A 10 9.74 36.13 20.12
N ALA A 11 8.61 35.75 20.72
CA ALA A 11 8.30 34.34 20.99
C ALA A 11 7.68 33.60 19.80
N ALA A 12 7.04 34.30 18.86
CA ALA A 12 6.39 33.68 17.68
C ALA A 12 7.29 32.76 16.86
N PRO A 13 8.55 33.15 16.49
CA PRO A 13 9.43 32.25 15.77
C PRO A 13 9.88 31.04 16.59
N VAL A 14 10.05 31.20 17.91
CA VAL A 14 10.42 30.09 18.80
C VAL A 14 9.27 29.10 18.94
N PHE A 15 8.03 29.59 19.10
CA PHE A 15 6.84 28.72 19.07
C PHE A 15 6.64 28.04 17.71
N CYS A 16 6.91 28.71 16.60
CA CYS A 16 6.83 28.16 15.27
C CYS A 16 7.90 27.06 15.08
N LEU A 17 9.13 27.30 15.50
CA LEU A 17 10.22 26.32 15.43
C LEU A 17 10.00 25.14 16.39
N ALA A 18 9.51 25.37 17.60
CA ALA A 18 9.16 24.30 18.54
C ALA A 18 8.03 23.43 17.98
N SER A 19 6.97 24.05 17.43
CA SER A 19 5.87 23.31 16.80
C SER A 19 6.32 22.56 15.54
N LEU A 20 7.27 23.06 14.78
CA LEU A 20 7.87 22.36 13.64
C LEU A 20 8.68 21.14 14.10
N ASN A 21 9.48 21.27 15.16
CA ASN A 21 10.27 20.15 15.71
C ASN A 21 9.38 19.06 16.30
N GLU A 22 8.37 19.40 17.08
CA GLU A 22 7.38 18.43 17.58
C GLU A 22 6.65 17.73 16.44
N ASN A 23 6.29 18.47 15.39
CA ASN A 23 5.60 17.93 14.23
C ASN A 23 6.50 16.98 13.41
N LEU A 24 7.77 17.32 13.23
CA LEU A 24 8.74 16.45 12.56
C LEU A 24 8.99 15.18 13.37
N SER A 25 9.15 15.29 14.69
CA SER A 25 9.34 14.12 15.56
C SER A 25 8.16 13.15 15.52
N LEU A 26 6.93 13.66 15.40
CA LEU A 26 5.72 12.86 15.22
C LEU A 26 5.75 12.10 13.87
N LEU A 27 6.08 12.77 12.76
CA LEU A 27 6.12 12.16 11.44
C LEU A 27 7.19 11.05 11.35
N PHE A 28 8.34 11.23 11.99
CA PHE A 28 9.40 10.25 12.05
C PHE A 28 9.23 9.23 13.19
N SER A 29 8.08 9.23 13.87
CA SER A 29 7.80 8.17 14.82
C SER A 29 7.78 6.82 14.10
N SER A 30 8.35 5.80 14.75
CA SER A 30 8.49 4.47 14.15
C SER A 30 7.16 3.84 13.72
N THR A 31 6.06 4.22 14.34
CA THR A 31 4.71 3.74 13.98
C THR A 31 4.24 4.37 12.67
N ILE A 32 4.40 5.70 12.52
CA ILE A 32 3.99 6.42 11.30
C ILE A 32 4.90 6.05 10.14
N LEU A 33 6.21 5.87 10.38
CA LEU A 33 7.14 5.38 9.38
C LEU A 33 6.78 3.96 8.91
N SER A 34 6.35 3.09 9.81
CA SER A 34 5.84 1.75 9.43
C SER A 34 4.57 1.85 8.57
N CYS A 35 3.67 2.80 8.84
CA CYS A 35 2.52 3.06 7.98
C CYS A 35 2.94 3.59 6.60
N PHE A 36 3.90 4.50 6.54
CA PHE A 36 4.48 4.99 5.28
C PHE A 36 5.07 3.84 4.46
N CYS A 37 5.91 3.00 5.06
CA CYS A 37 6.48 1.83 4.39
C CYS A 37 5.39 0.85 3.91
N PHE A 38 4.35 0.63 4.71
CA PHE A 38 3.21 -0.20 4.32
C PHE A 38 2.54 0.32 3.04
N PHE A 39 2.26 1.63 2.97
CA PHE A 39 1.64 2.25 1.80
C PHE A 39 2.57 2.24 0.60
N ALA A 40 3.87 2.49 0.78
CA ALA A 40 4.87 2.46 -0.29
C ALA A 40 5.00 1.06 -0.91
N LEU A 41 5.12 0.02 -0.09
CA LEU A 41 5.23 -1.36 -0.55
C LEU A 41 3.96 -1.84 -1.25
N LEU A 42 2.79 -1.48 -0.72
CA LEU A 42 1.51 -1.83 -1.32
C LEU A 42 1.34 -1.16 -2.69
N ALA A 43 1.64 0.15 -2.79
CA ALA A 43 1.58 0.88 -4.04
C ALA A 43 2.58 0.33 -5.06
N ALA A 44 3.80 0.01 -4.64
CA ALA A 44 4.80 -0.62 -5.48
C ALA A 44 4.27 -1.90 -6.12
N ALA A 45 3.65 -2.79 -5.34
CA ALA A 45 3.08 -4.03 -5.85
C ALA A 45 1.93 -3.78 -6.85
N LEU A 46 0.98 -2.90 -6.49
CA LEU A 46 -0.21 -2.63 -7.32
C LEU A 46 0.15 -1.95 -8.64
N VAL A 47 0.99 -0.91 -8.58
CA VAL A 47 1.44 -0.19 -9.77
C VAL A 47 2.36 -1.06 -10.62
N GLY A 48 3.16 -1.92 -9.99
CA GLY A 48 3.96 -2.92 -10.70
C GLY A 48 3.11 -3.82 -11.58
N ILE A 49 2.01 -4.38 -11.06
CA ILE A 49 1.07 -5.19 -11.83
C ILE A 49 0.40 -4.36 -12.94
N GLN A 50 0.00 -3.13 -12.66
CA GLN A 50 -0.67 -2.27 -13.64
C GLN A 50 0.25 -1.85 -14.79
N SER A 51 1.53 -1.64 -14.51
CA SER A 51 2.51 -1.18 -15.51
C SER A 51 3.07 -2.32 -16.35
N PHE A 52 3.39 -3.44 -15.74
CA PHE A 52 4.10 -4.55 -16.40
C PHE A 52 3.30 -5.85 -16.49
N GLY A 53 2.14 -5.93 -15.84
CA GLY A 53 1.33 -7.16 -15.81
C GLY A 53 0.89 -7.63 -17.19
N ILE A 54 0.52 -6.71 -18.11
CA ILE A 54 0.13 -7.05 -19.48
C ILE A 54 1.29 -7.72 -20.22
N SER A 55 2.45 -7.05 -20.25
CA SER A 55 3.63 -7.58 -20.93
C SER A 55 4.09 -8.89 -20.32
N ALA A 56 4.13 -8.97 -18.98
CA ALA A 56 4.53 -10.18 -18.28
C ALA A 56 3.60 -11.38 -18.55
N ILE A 57 2.28 -11.16 -18.61
CA ILE A 57 1.32 -12.23 -18.92
C ILE A 57 1.46 -12.68 -20.37
N GLN A 58 1.68 -11.76 -21.31
CA GLN A 58 1.91 -12.10 -22.72
C GLN A 58 3.14 -12.97 -22.87
N ASP A 59 4.25 -12.59 -22.27
CA ASP A 59 5.53 -13.32 -22.36
C ASP A 59 5.46 -14.70 -21.69
N LEU A 60 4.71 -14.82 -20.55
CA LEU A 60 4.65 -16.08 -19.81
C LEU A 60 3.68 -17.10 -20.39
N TYR A 61 2.55 -16.65 -20.92
CA TYR A 61 1.45 -17.53 -21.32
C TYR A 61 1.18 -17.52 -22.83
N ASP A 62 2.00 -16.80 -23.61
CA ASP A 62 1.87 -16.64 -25.07
C ASP A 62 0.44 -16.28 -25.49
N ILE A 63 -0.18 -15.34 -24.75
CA ILE A 63 -1.55 -14.91 -25.03
C ILE A 63 -1.59 -13.56 -25.75
N ASN A 64 -2.63 -13.40 -26.56
CA ASN A 64 -2.85 -12.16 -27.31
C ASN A 64 -3.02 -10.97 -26.34
N ILE A 65 -2.55 -9.80 -26.76
CA ILE A 65 -2.67 -8.53 -26.01
C ILE A 65 -4.12 -8.23 -25.56
N LYS A 66 -5.13 -8.61 -26.34
CA LYS A 66 -6.53 -8.43 -25.97
C LYS A 66 -6.90 -9.21 -24.71
N HIS A 67 -6.44 -10.46 -24.58
CA HIS A 67 -6.70 -11.28 -23.40
C HIS A 67 -5.89 -10.77 -22.18
N ALA A 68 -4.65 -10.35 -22.38
CA ALA A 68 -3.84 -9.77 -21.31
C ALA A 68 -4.43 -8.45 -20.79
N THR A 69 -4.91 -7.59 -21.69
CA THR A 69 -5.61 -6.34 -21.32
C THR A 69 -6.93 -6.65 -20.60
N PHE A 70 -7.68 -7.67 -21.05
CA PHE A 70 -8.90 -8.10 -20.37
C PHE A 70 -8.61 -8.63 -18.96
N ALA A 71 -7.50 -9.34 -18.75
CA ALA A 71 -7.07 -9.79 -17.43
C ALA A 71 -6.78 -8.60 -16.50
N LEU A 72 -6.06 -7.57 -16.97
CA LEU A 72 -5.81 -6.37 -16.18
C LEU A 72 -7.11 -5.59 -15.89
N THR A 73 -8.01 -5.48 -16.87
CA THR A 73 -9.32 -4.85 -16.66
C THR A 73 -10.12 -5.60 -15.58
N THR A 74 -10.09 -6.94 -15.62
CA THR A 74 -10.72 -7.78 -14.60
C THR A 74 -10.11 -7.55 -13.22
N PHE A 75 -8.79 -7.41 -13.13
CA PHE A 75 -8.09 -7.04 -11.88
C PHE A 75 -8.63 -5.71 -11.32
N LEU A 76 -8.74 -4.67 -12.15
CA LEU A 76 -9.21 -3.35 -11.72
C LEU A 76 -10.69 -3.38 -11.28
N VAL A 77 -11.55 -4.04 -12.04
CA VAL A 77 -12.98 -4.18 -11.71
C VAL A 77 -13.17 -4.97 -10.42
N CYS A 78 -12.49 -6.11 -10.27
CA CYS A 78 -12.54 -6.90 -9.06
C CYS A 78 -11.96 -6.15 -7.86
N SER A 79 -10.92 -5.33 -8.06
CA SER A 79 -10.38 -4.45 -7.02
C SER A 79 -11.40 -3.43 -6.56
N ALA A 80 -12.15 -2.81 -7.47
CA ALA A 80 -13.23 -1.88 -7.11
C ALA A 80 -14.34 -2.58 -6.29
N ILE A 81 -14.75 -3.80 -6.70
CA ILE A 81 -15.70 -4.62 -5.94
C ILE A 81 -15.12 -4.99 -4.57
N GLY A 82 -13.83 -5.30 -4.52
CA GLY A 82 -13.09 -5.55 -3.29
C GLY A 82 -13.15 -4.36 -2.33
N ILE A 83 -12.90 -3.14 -2.80
CA ILE A 83 -12.98 -1.91 -1.99
C ILE A 83 -14.37 -1.74 -1.39
N LEU A 84 -15.42 -1.91 -2.18
CA LEU A 84 -16.81 -1.76 -1.72
C LEU A 84 -17.15 -2.81 -0.64
N SER A 85 -16.83 -4.08 -0.89
CA SER A 85 -17.09 -5.17 0.05
C SER A 85 -16.24 -5.07 1.31
N GLY A 86 -14.98 -4.66 1.16
CA GLY A 86 -14.04 -4.40 2.25
C GLY A 86 -14.49 -3.24 3.14
N GLY A 87 -15.12 -2.19 2.56
CA GLY A 87 -15.70 -1.08 3.31
C GLY A 87 -16.80 -1.55 4.24
N ILE A 88 -17.75 -2.33 3.73
CA ILE A 88 -18.85 -2.90 4.54
C ILE A 88 -18.32 -3.76 5.69
N LEU A 89 -17.26 -4.52 5.47
CA LEU A 89 -16.65 -5.32 6.52
C LEU A 89 -15.84 -4.48 7.51
N ALA A 90 -15.15 -3.45 7.03
CA ALA A 90 -14.38 -2.55 7.88
C ALA A 90 -15.26 -1.83 8.91
N ASP A 91 -16.49 -1.47 8.55
CA ASP A 91 -17.44 -0.83 9.48
C ASP A 91 -17.93 -1.79 10.57
N LYS A 92 -17.95 -3.10 10.31
CA LYS A 92 -18.45 -4.12 11.23
C LYS A 92 -17.38 -4.77 12.11
N THR A 93 -16.10 -4.51 11.84
CA THR A 93 -15.00 -5.15 12.56
C THR A 93 -14.11 -4.16 13.27
N THR A 94 -13.50 -4.62 14.36
CA THR A 94 -12.47 -3.89 15.10
C THR A 94 -11.04 -4.35 14.74
N ARG A 95 -10.91 -5.48 14.04
CA ARG A 95 -9.64 -6.14 13.71
C ARG A 95 -9.18 -5.82 12.28
N HIS A 96 -9.03 -4.54 11.96
CA HIS A 96 -8.59 -4.09 10.64
C HIS A 96 -7.21 -4.62 10.25
N ASP A 97 -6.33 -4.83 11.24
CA ASP A 97 -5.00 -5.42 11.06
C ASP A 97 -5.06 -6.83 10.45
N LEU A 98 -5.96 -7.69 10.94
CA LEU A 98 -6.11 -9.05 10.41
C LEU A 98 -6.67 -9.05 8.99
N ILE A 99 -7.67 -8.21 8.72
CA ILE A 99 -8.25 -8.11 7.37
C ILE A 99 -7.19 -7.65 6.37
N ALA A 100 -6.42 -6.62 6.71
CA ALA A 100 -5.36 -6.12 5.84
C ALA A 100 -4.29 -7.20 5.59
N MET A 101 -3.83 -7.91 6.63
CA MET A 101 -2.82 -8.97 6.49
C MET A 101 -3.33 -10.14 5.65
N ILE A 102 -4.54 -10.64 5.91
CA ILE A 102 -5.10 -11.79 5.18
C ILE A 102 -5.32 -11.45 3.71
N GLY A 103 -5.89 -10.29 3.40
CA GLY A 103 -6.14 -9.90 2.02
C GLY A 103 -4.85 -9.71 1.23
N VAL A 104 -3.84 -9.05 1.81
CA VAL A 104 -2.53 -8.89 1.17
C VAL A 104 -1.84 -10.26 0.99
N MET A 105 -1.93 -11.16 1.98
CA MET A 105 -1.36 -12.49 1.89
C MET A 105 -2.01 -13.31 0.77
N LEU A 106 -3.34 -13.31 0.69
CA LEU A 106 -4.07 -14.03 -0.37
C LEU A 106 -3.74 -13.46 -1.75
N SER A 107 -3.69 -12.13 -1.90
CA SER A 107 -3.29 -11.49 -3.15
C SER A 107 -1.86 -11.90 -3.56
N GLY A 108 -0.90 -11.86 -2.63
CA GLY A 108 0.48 -12.27 -2.89
C GLY A 108 0.61 -13.74 -3.28
N LEU A 109 -0.13 -14.65 -2.63
CA LEU A 109 -0.15 -16.07 -3.00
C LEU A 109 -0.68 -16.30 -4.42
N VAL A 110 -1.73 -15.59 -4.80
CA VAL A 110 -2.27 -15.68 -6.17
C VAL A 110 -1.26 -15.17 -7.20
N LEU A 111 -0.50 -14.10 -6.88
CA LEU A 111 0.57 -13.61 -7.78
C LEU A 111 1.70 -14.63 -7.93
N ILE A 112 2.10 -15.32 -6.86
CA ILE A 112 3.09 -16.41 -6.95
C ILE A 112 2.55 -17.53 -7.84
N LEU A 113 1.28 -17.87 -7.71
CA LEU A 113 0.65 -18.89 -8.53
C LEU A 113 0.67 -18.52 -10.03
N ILE A 114 0.42 -17.25 -10.37
CA ILE A 114 0.54 -16.74 -11.73
C ILE A 114 2.00 -16.84 -12.21
N GLY A 115 2.95 -16.33 -11.42
CA GLY A 115 4.38 -16.34 -11.77
C GLY A 115 4.99 -17.75 -11.90
N SER A 116 4.44 -18.75 -11.20
CA SER A 116 4.92 -20.14 -11.24
C SER A 116 4.49 -20.90 -12.49
N GLN A 117 3.61 -20.33 -13.31
CA GLN A 117 3.06 -20.97 -14.52
C GLN A 117 2.35 -22.32 -14.29
N LEU A 118 1.96 -22.60 -13.03
CA LEU A 118 1.23 -23.82 -12.68
C LEU A 118 -0.24 -23.80 -13.14
N ILE A 119 -0.71 -22.66 -13.63
CA ILE A 119 -2.09 -22.45 -14.08
C ILE A 119 -2.14 -22.33 -15.60
N THR A 120 -3.30 -22.65 -16.18
CA THR A 120 -3.53 -22.50 -17.62
C THR A 120 -3.75 -21.02 -17.99
N ALA A 121 -3.46 -20.66 -19.24
CA ALA A 121 -3.65 -19.31 -19.77
C ALA A 121 -5.08 -18.78 -19.56
N SER A 122 -6.10 -19.66 -19.67
CA SER A 122 -7.50 -19.28 -19.41
C SER A 122 -7.79 -18.94 -17.95
N SER A 123 -7.06 -19.53 -17.00
CA SER A 123 -7.24 -19.29 -15.57
C SER A 123 -6.54 -18.03 -15.09
N VAL A 124 -5.57 -17.49 -15.84
CA VAL A 124 -4.83 -16.27 -15.48
C VAL A 124 -5.76 -15.08 -15.24
N ILE A 125 -6.80 -14.94 -16.08
CA ILE A 125 -7.79 -13.85 -15.97
C ILE A 125 -8.50 -13.92 -14.62
N ALA A 126 -8.97 -15.10 -14.24
CA ALA A 126 -9.67 -15.30 -12.96
C ALA A 126 -8.71 -15.10 -11.76
N CYS A 127 -7.50 -15.63 -11.85
CA CYS A 127 -6.50 -15.47 -10.81
C CYS A 127 -6.11 -13.99 -10.63
N LEU A 128 -5.88 -13.26 -11.73
CA LEU A 128 -5.56 -11.84 -11.62
C LEU A 128 -6.74 -11.05 -11.04
N GLY A 129 -7.98 -11.37 -11.42
CA GLY A 129 -9.18 -10.81 -10.82
C GLY A 129 -9.27 -11.07 -9.30
N LEU A 130 -8.98 -12.30 -8.86
CA LEU A 130 -8.93 -12.63 -7.43
C LEU A 130 -7.85 -11.84 -6.68
N SER A 131 -6.66 -11.69 -7.26
CA SER A 131 -5.60 -10.87 -6.68
C SER A 131 -6.05 -9.41 -6.54
N GLY A 132 -6.71 -8.86 -7.57
CA GLY A 132 -7.31 -7.52 -7.53
C GLY A 132 -8.36 -7.39 -6.43
N PHE A 133 -9.29 -8.34 -6.34
CA PHE A 133 -10.31 -8.36 -5.30
C PHE A 133 -9.70 -8.32 -3.89
N PHE A 134 -8.76 -9.21 -3.59
CA PHE A 134 -8.12 -9.25 -2.28
C PHE A 134 -7.32 -7.98 -1.97
N SER A 135 -6.61 -7.43 -2.96
CA SER A 135 -5.90 -6.15 -2.79
C SER A 135 -6.86 -5.00 -2.50
N GLY A 136 -7.95 -4.87 -3.27
CA GLY A 136 -8.97 -3.85 -3.06
C GLY A 136 -9.68 -3.99 -1.71
N PHE A 137 -9.98 -5.22 -1.31
CA PHE A 137 -10.64 -5.54 -0.04
C PHE A 137 -9.86 -5.04 1.19
N THR A 138 -8.53 -4.93 1.09
CA THR A 138 -7.70 -4.41 2.18
C THR A 138 -7.74 -2.90 2.34
N ALA A 139 -8.09 -2.15 1.29
CA ALA A 139 -7.93 -0.70 1.26
C ALA A 139 -8.68 0.03 2.39
N PRO A 140 -9.97 -0.22 2.68
CA PRO A 140 -10.66 0.45 3.78
C PRO A 140 -10.08 0.11 5.16
N SER A 141 -9.71 -1.16 5.37
CA SER A 141 -9.10 -1.60 6.64
C SER A 141 -7.73 -0.96 6.86
N ARG A 142 -6.95 -0.77 5.80
CA ARG A 142 -5.68 -0.06 5.81
C ARG A 142 -5.85 1.39 6.27
N ASP A 143 -6.82 2.11 5.72
CA ASP A 143 -7.05 3.51 6.05
C ASP A 143 -7.53 3.67 7.50
N MET A 144 -8.31 2.71 7.98
CA MET A 144 -8.71 2.65 9.41
C MET A 144 -7.54 2.37 10.35
N LEU A 145 -6.53 1.60 9.92
CA LEU A 145 -5.29 1.42 10.71
C LEU A 145 -4.54 2.73 10.90
N VAL A 146 -4.37 3.53 9.85
CA VAL A 146 -3.71 4.84 9.94
C VAL A 146 -4.51 5.75 10.86
N LYS A 147 -5.84 5.76 10.73
CA LYS A 147 -6.71 6.57 11.60
C LYS A 147 -6.55 6.23 13.07
N LYS A 148 -6.41 4.94 13.41
CA LYS A 148 -6.23 4.49 14.82
C LYS A 148 -4.93 4.95 15.45
N VAL A 149 -3.84 5.07 14.69
CA VAL A 149 -2.52 5.47 15.21
C VAL A 149 -2.27 6.97 15.09
N THR A 150 -3.23 7.73 14.56
CA THR A 150 -3.12 9.17 14.35
C THR A 150 -3.65 9.93 15.57
N PRO A 151 -2.83 10.78 16.24
CA PRO A 151 -3.28 11.62 17.32
C PRO A 151 -4.35 12.64 16.87
N THR A 152 -5.26 12.96 17.77
CA THR A 152 -6.28 14.01 17.55
C THR A 152 -5.64 15.34 17.20
N GLY A 153 -6.12 16.01 16.15
CA GLY A 153 -5.59 17.31 15.69
C GLY A 153 -4.44 17.23 14.66
N SER A 154 -3.82 16.05 14.44
CA SER A 154 -2.71 15.88 13.50
C SER A 154 -3.09 15.06 12.24
N THR A 155 -4.38 14.77 12.05
CA THR A 155 -4.89 13.83 11.03
C THR A 155 -4.44 14.22 9.62
N GLY A 156 -4.61 15.47 9.20
CA GLY A 156 -4.26 15.90 7.85
C GLY A 156 -2.76 15.75 7.52
N ARG A 157 -1.89 16.06 8.48
CA ARG A 157 -0.43 15.94 8.29
C ARG A 157 0.02 14.50 8.21
N ILE A 158 -0.46 13.66 9.11
CA ILE A 158 -0.07 12.23 9.15
C ILE A 158 -0.59 11.51 7.92
N PHE A 159 -1.84 11.74 7.54
CA PHE A 159 -2.37 11.18 6.30
C PHE A 159 -1.59 11.67 5.09
N GLY A 160 -1.29 12.97 4.96
CA GLY A 160 -0.48 13.50 3.88
C GLY A 160 0.89 12.84 3.78
N PHE A 161 1.59 12.66 4.89
CA PHE A 161 2.88 11.97 4.93
C PHE A 161 2.75 10.48 4.58
N VAL A 162 1.80 9.76 5.16
CA VAL A 162 1.60 8.33 4.89
C VAL A 162 1.19 8.08 3.44
N TYR A 163 0.32 8.93 2.89
CA TYR A 163 -0.12 8.83 1.49
C TYR A 163 0.99 9.19 0.50
N SER A 164 1.97 10.04 0.84
CA SER A 164 3.14 10.24 -0.02
C SER A 164 3.97 8.96 -0.19
N GLY A 165 3.82 7.98 0.71
CA GLY A 165 4.34 6.63 0.52
C GLY A 165 3.77 5.93 -0.72
N LEU A 166 2.48 6.17 -1.07
CA LEU A 166 1.91 5.63 -2.31
C LEU A 166 2.64 6.19 -3.53
N ASP A 167 2.88 7.50 -3.55
CA ASP A 167 3.57 8.16 -4.67
C ASP A 167 5.03 7.68 -4.78
N PHE A 168 5.71 7.51 -3.65
CA PHE A 168 7.06 6.98 -3.60
C PHE A 168 7.13 5.55 -4.16
N GLY A 169 6.26 4.65 -3.68
CA GLY A 169 6.20 3.26 -4.15
C GLY A 169 5.82 3.15 -5.63
N SER A 170 4.84 3.95 -6.07
CA SER A 170 4.38 3.96 -7.46
C SER A 170 5.43 4.50 -8.44
N SER A 171 6.28 5.42 -8.01
CA SER A 171 7.35 5.98 -8.84
C SER A 171 8.57 5.07 -8.94
N LEU A 172 8.91 4.38 -7.84
CA LEU A 172 10.11 3.55 -7.77
C LEU A 172 9.93 2.19 -8.45
N MET A 173 8.74 1.58 -8.30
CA MET A 173 8.52 0.21 -8.75
C MET A 173 8.61 0.00 -10.26
N PRO A 174 8.07 0.88 -11.14
CA PRO A 174 8.24 0.73 -12.57
C PRO A 174 9.71 0.71 -13.02
N LEU A 175 10.57 1.50 -12.38
CA LEU A 175 12.00 1.51 -12.67
C LEU A 175 12.65 0.16 -12.33
N LEU A 176 12.32 -0.41 -11.17
CA LEU A 176 12.85 -1.70 -10.74
C LEU A 176 12.35 -2.84 -11.62
N LEU A 177 11.06 -2.84 -11.97
CA LEU A 177 10.47 -3.88 -12.81
C LEU A 177 10.94 -3.79 -14.26
N GLY A 178 11.19 -2.59 -14.79
CA GLY A 178 11.81 -2.41 -16.09
C GLY A 178 13.18 -3.11 -16.15
N LEU A 179 14.04 -2.84 -15.17
CA LEU A 179 15.34 -3.52 -15.07
C LEU A 179 15.21 -5.04 -14.91
N ILE A 180 14.23 -5.52 -14.14
CA ILE A 180 13.98 -6.96 -13.95
C ILE A 180 13.55 -7.60 -15.27
N MET A 181 12.69 -6.96 -16.06
CA MET A 181 12.26 -7.46 -17.35
C MET A 181 13.39 -7.47 -18.40
N ASP A 182 14.27 -6.48 -18.37
CA ASP A 182 15.40 -6.40 -19.30
C ASP A 182 16.46 -7.47 -19.05
N ILE A 183 16.64 -7.92 -17.82
CA ILE A 183 17.70 -8.85 -17.40
C ILE A 183 17.16 -10.28 -17.24
N GLY A 184 15.88 -10.46 -16.94
CA GLY A 184 15.32 -11.72 -16.49
C GLY A 184 14.07 -12.17 -17.23
N SER A 185 13.42 -13.18 -16.68
CA SER A 185 12.17 -13.71 -17.18
C SER A 185 10.98 -12.95 -16.58
N ALA A 186 9.89 -12.82 -17.35
CA ALA A 186 8.69 -12.08 -16.99
C ALA A 186 7.99 -12.57 -15.69
N ASN A 187 8.26 -13.83 -15.26
CA ASN A 187 7.76 -14.35 -13.99
C ASN A 187 8.29 -13.59 -12.78
N TYR A 188 9.48 -12.99 -12.84
CA TYR A 188 10.05 -12.20 -11.76
C TYR A 188 9.23 -10.94 -11.45
N VAL A 189 8.44 -10.43 -12.40
CA VAL A 189 7.50 -9.33 -12.17
C VAL A 189 6.48 -9.72 -11.10
N PHE A 190 5.85 -10.90 -11.24
CA PHE A 190 4.87 -11.38 -10.28
C PHE A 190 5.49 -11.74 -8.93
N TYR A 191 6.69 -12.33 -8.93
CA TYR A 191 7.41 -12.63 -7.69
C TYR A 191 7.84 -11.37 -6.96
N ALA A 192 8.33 -10.34 -7.66
CA ALA A 192 8.69 -9.07 -7.06
C ALA A 192 7.46 -8.38 -6.42
N CYS A 193 6.34 -8.33 -7.14
CA CYS A 193 5.10 -7.79 -6.60
C CYS A 193 4.61 -8.59 -5.38
N ALA A 194 4.68 -9.93 -5.42
CA ALA A 194 4.31 -10.77 -4.29
C ALA A 194 5.21 -10.54 -3.07
N VAL A 195 6.53 -10.43 -3.28
CA VAL A 195 7.48 -10.11 -2.20
C VAL A 195 7.15 -8.76 -1.56
N MET A 196 6.84 -7.73 -2.36
CA MET A 196 6.43 -6.42 -1.83
C MET A 196 5.16 -6.56 -0.98
N LEU A 197 4.16 -7.33 -1.43
CA LEU A 197 2.95 -7.60 -0.65
C LEU A 197 3.27 -8.35 0.66
N PHE A 198 4.13 -9.34 0.66
CA PHE A 198 4.50 -10.03 1.89
C PHE A 198 5.29 -9.15 2.86
N LEU A 199 6.15 -8.27 2.35
CA LEU A 199 6.84 -7.30 3.20
C LEU A 199 5.88 -6.34 3.90
N THR A 200 4.71 -6.04 3.30
CA THR A 200 3.69 -5.23 3.97
C THR A 200 3.14 -5.89 5.23
N ILE A 201 3.11 -7.22 5.31
CA ILE A 201 2.63 -7.96 6.48
C ILE A 201 3.51 -7.65 7.70
N PHE A 202 4.83 -7.59 7.51
CA PHE A 202 5.76 -7.23 8.59
C PHE A 202 5.57 -5.80 9.08
N THR A 203 5.26 -4.86 8.17
CA THR A 203 4.99 -3.46 8.55
C THR A 203 3.71 -3.35 9.37
N VAL A 204 2.63 -4.06 8.99
CA VAL A 204 1.38 -4.10 9.76
C VAL A 204 1.57 -4.73 11.14
N ALA A 205 2.33 -5.84 11.22
CA ALA A 205 2.62 -6.50 12.49
C ALA A 205 3.40 -5.57 13.44
N ASN A 206 4.33 -4.77 12.92
CA ASN A 206 5.07 -3.77 13.69
C ASN A 206 4.17 -2.64 14.20
N VAL A 207 3.25 -2.13 13.37
CA VAL A 207 2.27 -1.11 13.77
C VAL A 207 1.42 -1.62 14.93
N LYS A 208 0.91 -2.86 14.84
CA LYS A 208 0.11 -3.48 15.89
C LYS A 208 0.88 -3.61 17.21
N LYS A 209 2.11 -4.14 17.18
CA LYS A 209 2.92 -4.35 18.38
C LYS A 209 3.17 -3.04 19.13
N ARG A 210 3.42 -1.96 18.40
CA ARG A 210 3.73 -0.63 18.99
C ARG A 210 2.49 0.13 19.44
N SER A 211 1.36 -0.02 18.77
CA SER A 211 0.08 0.52 19.22
C SER A 211 -0.39 -0.12 20.55
N SER A 212 -0.04 -1.39 20.78
CA SER A 212 -0.33 -2.10 22.04
C SER A 212 0.60 -1.72 23.20
N THR A 213 1.73 -1.08 22.94
CA THR A 213 2.71 -0.68 23.96
C THR A 213 2.55 0.80 24.38
N ALA A 214 1.74 1.57 23.66
CA ALA A 214 1.52 3.00 23.89
C ALA A 214 0.27 3.31 24.75
N PHE A 215 -0.43 2.28 25.25
CA PHE A 215 -1.51 2.30 26.22
C PHE A 215 -1.22 1.31 27.35
#